data_a8a80652bd988c62bb455b99a21c42ed
#
_entry.id   a8a80652bd988c62bb455b99a21c42ed
#
_cell.length_a   1.000
_cell.length_b   1.000
_cell.length_c   1.000
_cell.angle_alpha   90.00
_cell.angle_beta   90.00
_cell.angle_gamma   90.00
#
_symmetry.space_group_name_H-M   'P 1'
#
loop_
_entity.id
_entity.type
_entity.pdbx_description
1 polymer ?
#
loop_
_entity_poly.entity_id
_entity_poly.type
_entity_poly.pdbx_seq_one_letter_code
_entity_poly.pdbx_strand_id
1 'polypeptide(L)'
;MLLRVSFLFLFFFQLIFAQYSPSVNYTTAEGLPNNAIRSLFIDNENRLWIGTENGVSRLENGVFFTLDISNGLGHNSCWDISQDDKGNMWFASYGGGVSKFNGKKFSLFTSKDGLPSDNIRKIFPFKNKIYVGTEQGIAIIDLSTNIVITPKVPKVKDNFICMDFFVFKDEIYFVALVEGLFK
;
A
#
# COMPACT_ATOMS: atom_id res chain seq x y z
N MET A 1 70.98 19.50 -27.56
CA MET A 1 69.86 18.77 -28.19
C MET A 1 68.77 18.54 -27.17
N LEU A 2 67.83 19.50 -27.06
CA LEU A 2 66.77 19.50 -26.03
C LEU A 2 65.53 18.78 -26.60
N LEU A 3 65.18 17.63 -26.01
CA LEU A 3 64.00 16.90 -26.35
C LEU A 3 62.78 17.60 -25.69
N ARG A 4 61.92 18.20 -26.51
CA ARG A 4 60.62 18.72 -26.04
C ARG A 4 59.63 17.58 -25.98
N VAL A 5 59.29 17.17 -24.76
CA VAL A 5 58.17 16.25 -24.49
C VAL A 5 56.91 17.10 -24.46
N SER A 6 56.09 17.00 -25.50
CA SER A 6 54.75 17.57 -25.53
C SER A 6 53.81 16.63 -24.77
N PHE A 7 53.33 17.05 -23.62
CA PHE A 7 52.23 16.39 -22.92
C PHE A 7 50.92 16.73 -23.62
N LEU A 8 50.39 15.78 -24.32
CA LEU A 8 49.03 15.83 -24.89
C LEU A 8 48.06 15.55 -23.77
N PHE A 9 47.43 16.59 -23.19
CA PHE A 9 46.29 16.44 -22.29
C PHE A 9 45.07 16.04 -23.13
N LEU A 10 44.76 14.74 -23.15
CA LEU A 10 43.47 14.23 -23.62
C LEU A 10 42.40 14.56 -22.57
N PHE A 11 41.69 15.67 -22.78
CA PHE A 11 40.46 15.95 -22.07
C PHE A 11 39.41 14.93 -22.52
N PHE A 12 39.18 13.88 -21.74
CA PHE A 12 37.99 13.07 -21.85
C PHE A 12 36.80 13.91 -21.38
N PHE A 13 36.14 14.55 -22.33
CA PHE A 13 34.78 15.06 -22.09
C PHE A 13 33.88 13.82 -21.92
N GLN A 14 33.64 13.40 -20.70
CA GLN A 14 32.52 12.53 -20.38
C GLN A 14 31.26 13.37 -20.61
N LEU A 15 30.67 13.22 -21.78
CA LEU A 15 29.30 13.65 -22.03
C LEU A 15 28.41 12.84 -21.07
N ILE A 16 28.10 13.41 -19.91
CA ILE A 16 27.03 12.93 -19.05
C ILE A 16 25.76 13.22 -19.85
N PHE A 17 25.33 12.25 -20.65
CA PHE A 17 23.95 12.20 -21.12
C PHE A 17 23.10 11.99 -19.88
N ALA A 18 22.53 13.06 -19.35
CA ALA A 18 21.40 12.93 -18.47
C ALA A 18 20.37 12.12 -19.27
N GLN A 19 20.21 10.84 -18.94
CA GLN A 19 19.16 10.01 -19.53
C GLN A 19 17.84 10.64 -19.10
N TYR A 20 17.29 11.45 -19.99
CA TYR A 20 15.92 11.92 -19.86
C TYR A 20 15.03 10.70 -20.11
N SER A 21 14.65 9.99 -19.04
CA SER A 21 13.63 8.98 -19.15
C SER A 21 12.32 9.70 -19.41
N PRO A 22 11.70 9.54 -20.58
CA PRO A 22 10.42 10.17 -20.85
C PRO A 22 9.44 9.72 -19.77
N SER A 23 8.77 10.67 -19.11
CA SER A 23 7.69 10.34 -18.19
C SER A 23 6.53 9.75 -18.97
N VAL A 24 6.07 8.56 -18.55
CA VAL A 24 4.85 7.96 -19.07
C VAL A 24 3.72 8.32 -18.12
N ASN A 25 2.65 8.92 -18.64
CA ASN A 25 1.46 9.21 -17.86
C ASN A 25 0.40 8.15 -18.15
N TYR A 26 -0.07 7.47 -17.10
CA TYR A 26 -1.16 6.51 -17.19
C TYR A 26 -2.43 7.15 -16.64
N THR A 27 -3.49 7.08 -17.44
CA THR A 27 -4.82 7.60 -17.10
C THR A 27 -5.90 6.56 -17.42
N THR A 28 -7.15 6.92 -17.32
CA THR A 28 -8.25 6.06 -17.75
C THR A 28 -8.23 5.79 -19.27
N ALA A 29 -7.55 6.61 -20.06
CA ALA A 29 -7.36 6.36 -21.48
C ALA A 29 -6.43 5.16 -21.75
N GLU A 30 -5.47 4.92 -20.87
CA GLU A 30 -4.55 3.77 -20.94
C GLU A 30 -5.06 2.55 -20.15
N GLY A 31 -6.25 2.63 -19.53
CA GLY A 31 -6.92 1.50 -18.90
C GLY A 31 -6.93 1.51 -17.37
N LEU A 32 -6.52 2.59 -16.70
CA LEU A 32 -6.76 2.75 -15.26
C LEU A 32 -8.27 2.86 -14.98
N PRO A 33 -8.79 2.28 -13.88
CA PRO A 33 -10.21 2.38 -13.54
C PRO A 33 -10.62 3.78 -13.10
N ASN A 34 -9.66 4.59 -12.61
CA ASN A 34 -9.86 5.97 -12.20
C ASN A 34 -8.54 6.72 -12.11
N ASN A 35 -8.54 8.02 -12.40
CA ASN A 35 -7.36 8.90 -12.31
C ASN A 35 -7.03 9.34 -10.86
N ALA A 36 -7.95 9.18 -9.92
CA ALA A 36 -7.70 9.46 -8.51
C ALA A 36 -6.99 8.26 -7.87
N ILE A 37 -5.65 8.28 -7.92
CA ILE A 37 -4.80 7.26 -7.33
C ILE A 37 -4.68 7.54 -5.82
N ARG A 38 -4.84 6.48 -5.01
CA ARG A 38 -4.74 6.52 -3.55
C ARG A 38 -3.52 5.79 -3.02
N SER A 39 -3.15 4.67 -3.63
CA SER A 39 -2.02 3.87 -3.19
C SER A 39 -1.31 3.18 -4.34
N LEU A 40 -0.03 2.90 -4.12
CA LEU A 40 0.82 2.11 -5.00
C LEU A 40 1.51 1.05 -4.16
N PHE A 41 1.61 -0.16 -4.70
CA PHE A 41 2.28 -1.27 -4.04
C PHE A 41 2.97 -2.17 -5.07
N ILE A 42 4.19 -2.62 -4.78
CA ILE A 42 4.89 -3.62 -5.58
C ILE A 42 4.88 -4.93 -4.80
N ASP A 43 4.29 -5.97 -5.38
CA ASP A 43 4.21 -7.27 -4.75
C ASP A 43 5.51 -8.10 -4.90
N ASN A 44 5.56 -9.25 -4.22
CA ASN A 44 6.73 -10.13 -4.23
C ASN A 44 7.06 -10.75 -5.61
N GLU A 45 6.14 -10.65 -6.58
CA GLU A 45 6.35 -11.05 -7.97
C GLU A 45 6.74 -9.86 -8.86
N ASN A 46 7.06 -8.70 -8.24
CA ASN A 46 7.43 -7.45 -8.91
C ASN A 46 6.33 -6.89 -9.83
N ARG A 47 5.06 -7.07 -9.46
CA ARG A 47 3.91 -6.50 -10.15
C ARG A 47 3.45 -5.24 -9.44
N LEU A 48 3.18 -4.18 -10.20
CA LEU A 48 2.67 -2.91 -9.67
C LEU A 48 1.15 -2.99 -9.48
N TRP A 49 0.71 -2.76 -8.24
CA TRP A 49 -0.68 -2.61 -7.85
C TRP A 49 -1.01 -1.15 -7.60
N ILE A 50 -2.17 -0.70 -8.03
CA ILE A 50 -2.60 0.69 -8.03
C ILE A 50 -4.01 0.74 -7.44
N GLY A 51 -4.13 1.30 -6.23
CA GLY A 51 -5.40 1.56 -5.59
C GLY A 51 -5.98 2.89 -6.09
N THR A 52 -7.22 2.88 -6.50
CA THR A 52 -7.93 4.05 -7.01
C THR A 52 -9.27 4.27 -6.31
N GLU A 53 -9.96 5.35 -6.65
CA GLU A 53 -11.35 5.60 -6.19
C GLU A 53 -12.38 4.69 -6.88
N ASN A 54 -12.00 3.92 -7.90
CA ASN A 54 -12.92 3.05 -8.62
C ASN A 54 -12.32 1.67 -8.94
N GLY A 55 -11.77 1.01 -7.93
CA GLY A 55 -11.17 -0.31 -8.02
C GLY A 55 -9.66 -0.31 -7.85
N VAL A 56 -9.10 -1.50 -7.95
CA VAL A 56 -7.67 -1.77 -7.88
C VAL A 56 -7.21 -2.32 -9.23
N SER A 57 -6.13 -1.76 -9.76
CA SER A 57 -5.49 -2.28 -10.97
C SER A 57 -4.14 -2.91 -10.66
N ARG A 58 -3.83 -3.97 -11.38
CA ARG A 58 -2.48 -4.53 -11.48
C ARG A 58 -1.93 -4.24 -12.88
N LEU A 59 -0.79 -3.59 -12.95
CA LEU A 59 -0.08 -3.37 -14.21
C LEU A 59 0.86 -4.55 -14.48
N GLU A 60 0.68 -5.19 -15.61
CA GLU A 60 1.49 -6.32 -16.03
C GLU A 60 1.72 -6.24 -17.56
N ASN A 61 2.99 -6.19 -17.98
CA ASN A 61 3.39 -6.07 -19.38
C ASN A 61 2.69 -4.92 -20.15
N GLY A 62 2.47 -3.79 -19.47
CA GLY A 62 1.81 -2.61 -20.06
C GLY A 62 0.28 -2.70 -20.12
N VAL A 63 -0.33 -3.76 -19.56
CA VAL A 63 -1.78 -3.95 -19.53
C VAL A 63 -2.29 -3.83 -18.10
N PHE A 64 -3.40 -3.13 -17.90
CA PHE A 64 -4.08 -3.01 -16.62
C PHE A 64 -5.14 -4.10 -16.43
N PHE A 65 -5.02 -4.86 -15.36
CA PHE A 65 -6.01 -5.83 -14.91
C PHE A 65 -6.72 -5.27 -13.68
N THR A 66 -7.99 -4.94 -13.82
CA THR A 66 -8.77 -4.28 -12.76
C THR A 66 -9.61 -5.29 -11.98
N LEU A 67 -9.60 -5.10 -10.65
CA LEU A 67 -10.46 -5.79 -9.70
C LEU A 67 -11.37 -4.76 -9.01
N ASP A 68 -12.66 -5.04 -8.94
CA ASP A 68 -13.68 -4.18 -8.35
C ASP A 68 -14.72 -4.98 -7.55
N ILE A 69 -15.81 -4.35 -7.16
CA ILE A 69 -16.90 -5.01 -6.42
C ILE A 69 -17.52 -6.18 -7.20
N SER A 70 -17.50 -6.19 -8.53
CA SER A 70 -18.02 -7.30 -9.34
C SER A 70 -17.15 -8.55 -9.23
N ASN A 71 -15.88 -8.39 -8.87
CA ASN A 71 -14.94 -9.47 -8.62
C ASN A 71 -14.91 -9.91 -7.15
N GLY A 72 -15.60 -9.16 -6.25
CA GLY A 72 -15.67 -9.45 -4.82
C GLY A 72 -14.83 -8.53 -3.93
N LEU A 73 -14.27 -7.45 -4.46
CA LEU A 73 -13.67 -6.38 -3.65
C LEU A 73 -14.76 -5.75 -2.76
N GLY A 74 -14.45 -5.44 -1.51
CA GLY A 74 -15.44 -4.93 -0.56
C GLY A 74 -16.02 -3.57 -0.92
N HIS A 75 -15.21 -2.71 -1.53
CA HIS A 75 -15.61 -1.39 -2.04
C HIS A 75 -14.58 -0.91 -3.07
N ASN A 76 -15.01 -0.09 -4.03
CA ASN A 76 -14.13 0.37 -5.12
C ASN A 76 -13.09 1.42 -4.67
N SER A 77 -13.36 2.21 -3.64
CA SER A 77 -12.38 3.19 -3.14
C SER A 77 -11.29 2.49 -2.32
N CYS A 78 -10.14 2.21 -2.93
CA CYS A 78 -9.01 1.51 -2.32
C CYS A 78 -7.91 2.49 -1.88
N TRP A 79 -7.75 2.62 -0.57
CA TRP A 79 -6.85 3.62 0.04
C TRP A 79 -5.47 3.10 0.38
N ASP A 80 -5.34 1.80 0.62
CA ASP A 80 -4.04 1.19 0.87
C ASP A 80 -3.98 -0.25 0.36
N ILE A 81 -2.79 -0.70 0.01
CA ILE A 81 -2.53 -2.04 -0.53
C ILE A 81 -1.32 -2.61 0.19
N SER A 82 -1.38 -3.89 0.54
CA SER A 82 -0.27 -4.61 1.13
C SER A 82 -0.28 -6.08 0.75
N GLN A 83 0.78 -6.81 1.07
CA GLN A 83 0.89 -8.25 0.86
C GLN A 83 1.38 -8.94 2.14
N ASP A 84 0.76 -10.07 2.50
CA ASP A 84 1.22 -10.88 3.61
C ASP A 84 2.34 -11.87 3.19
N ASP A 85 2.98 -12.50 4.17
CA ASP A 85 4.08 -13.45 3.95
C ASP A 85 3.64 -14.72 3.17
N LYS A 86 2.33 -14.96 3.05
CA LYS A 86 1.75 -16.07 2.26
C LYS A 86 1.43 -15.66 0.82
N GLY A 87 1.72 -14.41 0.45
CA GLY A 87 1.46 -13.85 -0.87
C GLY A 87 0.03 -13.38 -1.11
N ASN A 88 -0.86 -13.40 -0.09
CA ASN A 88 -2.19 -12.81 -0.27
C ASN A 88 -2.10 -11.29 -0.34
N MET A 89 -2.84 -10.70 -1.26
CA MET A 89 -3.01 -9.26 -1.34
C MET A 89 -4.09 -8.78 -0.39
N TRP A 90 -3.87 -7.64 0.22
CA TRP A 90 -4.77 -7.00 1.16
C TRP A 90 -5.07 -5.59 0.68
N PHE A 91 -6.35 -5.24 0.68
CA PHE A 91 -6.85 -3.95 0.21
C PHE A 91 -7.66 -3.27 1.29
N ALA A 92 -7.25 -2.08 1.66
CA ALA A 92 -7.97 -1.19 2.57
C ALA A 92 -9.00 -0.39 1.77
N SER A 93 -10.28 -0.53 2.06
CA SER A 93 -11.32 0.21 1.37
C SER A 93 -11.95 1.27 2.28
N TYR A 94 -12.29 2.42 1.70
CA TYR A 94 -13.08 3.42 2.40
C TYR A 94 -14.58 3.12 2.19
N GLY A 95 -15.20 2.53 3.23
CA GLY A 95 -16.61 2.10 3.21
C GLY A 95 -16.84 0.61 3.00
N GLY A 96 -15.77 -0.20 2.76
CA GLY A 96 -15.90 -1.64 2.49
C GLY A 96 -15.05 -2.54 3.39
N GLY A 97 -14.44 -1.98 4.43
CA GLY A 97 -13.56 -2.76 5.30
C GLY A 97 -12.26 -3.17 4.63
N VAL A 98 -11.77 -4.35 4.98
CA VAL A 98 -10.55 -4.94 4.44
C VAL A 98 -10.87 -6.13 3.57
N SER A 99 -10.33 -6.14 2.35
CA SER A 99 -10.44 -7.25 1.40
C SER A 99 -9.13 -8.01 1.33
N LYS A 100 -9.18 -9.33 1.52
CA LYS A 100 -8.07 -10.26 1.31
C LYS A 100 -8.28 -11.02 0.01
N PHE A 101 -7.30 -11.01 -0.88
CA PHE A 101 -7.33 -11.72 -2.15
C PHE A 101 -6.20 -12.76 -2.22
N ASN A 102 -6.54 -14.01 -2.41
CA ASN A 102 -5.58 -15.12 -2.47
C ASN A 102 -5.15 -15.50 -3.89
N GLY A 103 -5.34 -14.59 -4.86
CA GLY A 103 -5.08 -14.84 -6.28
C GLY A 103 -6.29 -15.44 -7.04
N LYS A 104 -7.33 -15.89 -6.33
CA LYS A 104 -8.52 -16.54 -6.93
C LYS A 104 -9.82 -15.95 -6.43
N LYS A 105 -9.93 -15.70 -5.14
CA LYS A 105 -11.17 -15.22 -4.49
C LYS A 105 -10.86 -14.22 -3.40
N PHE A 106 -11.86 -13.40 -3.13
CA PHE A 106 -11.85 -12.45 -2.01
C PHE A 106 -12.43 -13.08 -0.73
N SER A 107 -11.93 -12.59 0.41
CA SER A 107 -12.53 -12.70 1.73
C SER A 107 -12.60 -11.30 2.32
N LEU A 108 -13.70 -10.95 2.96
CA LEU A 108 -13.94 -9.61 3.49
C LEU A 108 -13.90 -9.63 5.02
N PHE A 109 -13.39 -8.55 5.60
CA PHE A 109 -13.42 -8.25 7.03
C PHE A 109 -14.04 -6.87 7.19
N THR A 110 -15.12 -6.80 7.97
CA THR A 110 -15.94 -5.61 8.13
C THR A 110 -16.23 -5.33 9.61
N SER A 111 -16.98 -4.29 9.89
CA SER A 111 -17.50 -4.01 11.23
C SER A 111 -18.35 -5.16 11.80
N LYS A 112 -18.97 -5.97 10.94
CA LYS A 112 -19.69 -7.20 11.36
C LYS A 112 -18.76 -8.29 11.89
N ASP A 113 -17.49 -8.25 11.50
CA ASP A 113 -16.44 -9.19 11.91
C ASP A 113 -15.63 -8.64 13.09
N GLY A 114 -15.89 -7.40 13.53
CA GLY A 114 -15.23 -6.76 14.67
C GLY A 114 -14.28 -5.61 14.32
N LEU A 115 -14.25 -5.12 13.08
CA LEU A 115 -13.52 -3.88 12.79
C LEU A 115 -14.23 -2.68 13.45
N PRO A 116 -13.48 -1.69 14.00
CA PRO A 116 -14.08 -0.48 14.58
C PRO A 116 -14.86 0.36 13.57
N SER A 117 -14.46 0.31 12.29
CA SER A 117 -15.10 1.01 11.17
C SER A 117 -14.80 0.31 9.85
N ASP A 118 -15.70 0.44 8.87
CA ASP A 118 -15.46 0.00 7.50
C ASP A 118 -14.69 1.04 6.66
N ASN A 119 -14.40 2.20 7.23
CA ASN A 119 -13.55 3.23 6.63
C ASN A 119 -12.10 2.96 7.02
N ILE A 120 -11.39 2.20 6.18
CA ILE A 120 -10.01 1.83 6.43
C ILE A 120 -9.05 2.83 5.77
N ARG A 121 -8.05 3.26 6.52
CA ARG A 121 -7.01 4.18 6.06
C ARG A 121 -5.70 3.49 5.78
N LYS A 122 -5.34 2.50 6.60
CA LYS A 122 -4.04 1.83 6.54
C LYS A 122 -4.16 0.36 6.89
N ILE A 123 -3.39 -0.47 6.20
CA ILE A 123 -3.15 -1.87 6.55
C ILE A 123 -1.66 -2.13 6.61
N PHE A 124 -1.22 -2.86 7.62
CA PHE A 124 0.19 -3.11 7.86
C PHE A 124 0.43 -4.56 8.30
N PRO A 125 1.01 -5.42 7.44
CA PRO A 125 1.39 -6.77 7.80
C PRO A 125 2.60 -6.77 8.73
N PHE A 126 2.49 -7.48 9.85
CA PHE A 126 3.62 -7.70 10.74
C PHE A 126 3.41 -8.95 11.62
N LYS A 127 4.39 -9.86 11.67
CA LYS A 127 4.39 -11.06 12.54
C LYS A 127 3.09 -11.86 12.49
N ASN A 128 2.72 -12.35 11.30
CA ASN A 128 1.53 -13.16 11.08
C ASN A 128 0.20 -12.46 11.48
N LYS A 129 0.17 -11.13 11.43
CA LYS A 129 -0.99 -10.29 11.70
C LYS A 129 -1.11 -9.19 10.65
N ILE A 130 -2.33 -8.72 10.43
CA ILE A 130 -2.58 -7.46 9.73
C ILE A 130 -3.07 -6.45 10.74
N TYR A 131 -2.35 -5.37 10.90
CA TYR A 131 -2.77 -4.21 11.67
C TYR A 131 -3.60 -3.32 10.76
N VAL A 132 -4.76 -2.92 11.25
CA VAL A 132 -5.76 -2.19 10.48
C VAL A 132 -6.02 -0.85 11.16
N GLY A 133 -5.69 0.24 10.48
CA GLY A 133 -6.00 1.61 10.90
C GLY A 133 -7.31 2.06 10.29
N THR A 134 -8.25 2.47 11.14
CA THR A 134 -9.58 2.90 10.73
C THR A 134 -9.86 4.35 11.16
N GLU A 135 -10.99 4.89 10.77
CA GLU A 135 -11.47 6.19 11.26
C GLU A 135 -12.00 6.15 12.70
N GLN A 136 -12.13 4.97 13.31
CA GLN A 136 -12.65 4.81 14.66
C GLN A 136 -11.77 3.90 15.54
N GLY A 137 -10.46 3.92 15.32
CA GLY A 137 -9.49 3.13 16.09
C GLY A 137 -8.68 2.16 15.26
N ILE A 138 -8.12 1.16 15.91
CA ILE A 138 -7.31 0.12 15.28
C ILE A 138 -7.94 -1.26 15.49
N ALA A 139 -7.64 -2.17 14.56
CA ALA A 139 -7.91 -3.60 14.71
C ALA A 139 -6.69 -4.43 14.31
N ILE A 140 -6.68 -5.68 14.70
CA ILE A 140 -5.67 -6.67 14.36
C ILE A 140 -6.38 -7.90 13.82
N ILE A 141 -6.05 -8.32 12.60
CA ILE A 141 -6.53 -9.58 12.01
C ILE A 141 -5.42 -10.61 12.20
N ASP A 142 -5.69 -11.67 12.93
CA ASP A 142 -4.75 -12.80 13.10
C ASP A 142 -4.82 -13.70 11.86
N LEU A 143 -3.68 -13.92 11.19
CA LEU A 143 -3.61 -14.67 9.93
C LEU A 143 -3.71 -16.19 10.12
N SER A 144 -3.60 -16.71 11.34
CA SER A 144 -3.78 -18.13 11.64
C SER A 144 -5.25 -18.48 11.81
N THR A 145 -6.02 -17.59 12.46
CA THR A 145 -7.41 -17.83 12.84
C THR A 145 -8.43 -17.06 12.01
N ASN A 146 -8.00 -15.99 11.32
CA ASN A 146 -8.81 -14.95 10.69
C ASN A 146 -9.75 -14.23 11.69
N ILE A 147 -9.41 -14.21 12.98
CA ILE A 147 -10.16 -13.48 14.00
C ILE A 147 -9.72 -12.02 14.00
N VAL A 148 -10.69 -11.12 14.05
CA VAL A 148 -10.47 -9.69 14.23
C VAL A 148 -10.49 -9.37 15.73
N ILE A 149 -9.46 -8.66 16.17
CA ILE A 149 -9.31 -8.19 17.56
C ILE A 149 -9.25 -6.67 17.54
N THR A 150 -10.10 -6.01 18.30
CA THR A 150 -10.06 -4.56 18.50
C THR A 150 -9.46 -4.27 19.86
N PRO A 151 -8.16 -3.92 19.95
CA PRO A 151 -7.50 -3.66 21.21
C PRO A 151 -7.99 -2.35 21.82
N LYS A 152 -8.14 -2.31 23.16
CA LYS A 152 -8.28 -1.05 23.87
C LYS A 152 -6.92 -0.36 23.94
N VAL A 153 -6.84 0.88 23.46
CA VAL A 153 -5.63 1.69 23.52
C VAL A 153 -5.72 2.61 24.74
N PRO A 154 -4.86 2.43 25.75
CA PRO A 154 -4.87 3.30 26.94
C PRO A 154 -4.53 4.74 26.57
N LYS A 155 -5.19 5.71 27.22
CA LYS A 155 -4.93 7.15 27.08
C LYS A 155 -5.30 7.76 25.72
N VAL A 156 -6.04 7.04 24.90
CA VAL A 156 -6.61 7.56 23.64
C VAL A 156 -8.13 7.61 23.81
N LYS A 157 -8.77 8.58 23.17
CA LYS A 157 -10.23 8.60 23.07
C LYS A 157 -10.74 7.37 22.34
N ASP A 158 -11.92 6.89 22.68
CA ASP A 158 -12.47 5.64 22.11
C ASP A 158 -12.62 5.67 20.58
N ASN A 159 -12.74 6.85 19.98
CA ASN A 159 -12.86 7.01 18.51
C ASN A 159 -11.75 7.92 18.01
N PHE A 160 -10.59 7.38 17.67
CA PHE A 160 -9.50 8.10 17.04
C PHE A 160 -9.28 7.61 15.60
N ILE A 161 -8.74 8.48 14.75
CA ILE A 161 -8.35 8.13 13.38
C ILE A 161 -6.92 7.61 13.41
N CYS A 162 -6.71 6.35 12.99
CA CYS A 162 -5.38 5.80 12.82
C CYS A 162 -4.87 6.09 11.40
N MET A 163 -3.74 6.78 11.31
CA MET A 163 -3.18 7.24 10.05
C MET A 163 -2.14 6.30 9.46
N ASP A 164 -1.29 5.69 10.30
CA ASP A 164 -0.18 4.86 9.84
C ASP A 164 0.35 3.94 10.93
N PHE A 165 1.12 2.92 10.52
CA PHE A 165 1.85 2.00 11.39
C PHE A 165 3.31 1.93 10.95
N PHE A 166 4.20 1.66 11.90
CA PHE A 166 5.59 1.32 11.61
C PHE A 166 6.18 0.43 12.69
N VAL A 167 7.29 -0.23 12.34
CA VAL A 167 8.02 -1.08 13.26
C VAL A 167 9.32 -0.42 13.66
N PHE A 168 9.57 -0.34 14.97
CA PHE A 168 10.84 0.09 15.52
C PHE A 168 11.27 -0.86 16.65
N LYS A 169 12.51 -1.40 16.56
CA LYS A 169 13.06 -2.37 17.52
C LYS A 169 12.11 -3.55 17.79
N ASP A 170 11.56 -4.11 16.70
CA ASP A 170 10.67 -5.27 16.71
C ASP A 170 9.31 -5.06 17.42
N GLU A 171 8.96 -3.82 17.69
CA GLU A 171 7.68 -3.38 18.28
C GLU A 171 6.91 -2.52 17.29
N ILE A 172 5.59 -2.63 17.33
CA ILE A 172 4.72 -1.86 16.45
C ILE A 172 4.30 -0.55 17.09
N TYR A 173 4.31 0.50 16.29
CA TYR A 173 3.85 1.83 16.65
C TYR A 173 2.79 2.27 15.65
N PHE A 174 1.86 3.10 16.10
CA PHE A 174 0.87 3.71 15.21
C PHE A 174 0.70 5.19 15.50
N VAL A 175 0.24 5.91 14.48
CA VAL A 175 -0.05 7.33 14.55
C VAL A 175 -1.55 7.53 14.63
N ALA A 176 -2.01 8.13 15.74
CA ALA A 176 -3.39 8.57 15.91
C ALA A 176 -3.49 10.07 15.59
N LEU A 177 -4.36 10.44 14.65
CA LEU A 177 -4.54 11.83 14.23
C LEU A 177 -4.96 12.68 15.43
N VAL A 178 -4.23 13.79 15.67
CA VAL A 178 -4.41 14.74 16.78
C VAL A 178 -4.08 14.16 18.17
N GLU A 179 -4.01 12.84 18.32
CA GLU A 179 -3.76 12.20 19.63
C GLU A 179 -2.26 11.87 19.84
N GLY A 180 -1.48 11.68 18.76
CA GLY A 180 -0.03 11.48 18.79
C GLY A 180 0.44 10.09 18.34
N LEU A 181 1.61 9.69 18.87
CA LEU A 181 2.29 8.42 18.57
C LEU A 181 2.08 7.43 19.75
N PHE A 182 1.70 6.21 19.44
CA PHE A 182 1.43 5.13 20.38
C PHE A 182 2.22 3.86 20.03
N LYS A 183 2.44 3.05 21.05
CA LYS A 183 3.10 1.76 20.97
C LYS A 183 2.13 0.66 21.40
#